data_583fad34ac74d9228f60527cd7141931
#
_entry.id   583fad34ac74d9228f60527cd7141931
#
_cell.length_a   1.000
_cell.length_b   1.000
_cell.length_c   1.000
_cell.angle_alpha   90.00
_cell.angle_beta   90.00
_cell.angle_gamma   90.00
#
_symmetry.space_group_name_H-M   'P 1'
#
loop_
_entity.id
_entity.type
_entity.pdbx_description
1 polymer ?
#
loop_
_entity_poly.entity_id
_entity_poly.type
_entity_poly.pdbx_seq_one_letter_code
_entity_poly.pdbx_strand_id
1 'polypeptide(L)'
;AVRGLFSGVTSEPVTFVNAMQIAQSRGVEVEVSTNAESKGHRSSLQVKVIGADGETSSLTGALIGIDGTEKFIRINGRGVDMRATGRNLFFRYADAPGALGTVGTKLGAAGINIVAAALTHAKQESDAVLILRVDTEVPESVIAEINAALGAECEQLDLDA
;
A
#
# COMPACT_ATOMS: atom_id res chain seq x y z
N ALA A 1 -2.00 0.92 13.04
CA ALA A 1 -2.96 1.09 11.94
C ALA A 1 -3.70 2.42 12.05
N VAL A 2 -4.55 2.68 13.10
CA VAL A 2 -5.37 3.90 13.23
C VAL A 2 -4.52 5.18 13.21
N ARG A 3 -3.38 5.21 13.93
CA ARG A 3 -2.44 6.33 13.86
C ARG A 3 -2.01 6.62 12.42
N GLY A 4 -1.62 5.59 11.65
CA GLY A 4 -1.18 5.74 10.26
C GLY A 4 -2.27 6.26 9.33
N LEU A 5 -3.54 5.87 9.57
CA LEU A 5 -4.68 6.35 8.79
C LEU A 5 -4.87 7.87 8.87
N PHE A 6 -4.55 8.47 10.01
CA PHE A 6 -4.72 9.91 10.23
C PHE A 6 -3.40 10.70 10.14
N SER A 7 -2.26 10.02 10.06
CA SER A 7 -0.95 10.65 9.89
C SER A 7 -0.89 11.36 8.54
N GLY A 8 -0.64 12.67 8.54
CA GLY A 8 -0.65 13.49 7.33
C GLY A 8 -2.02 14.02 6.88
N VAL A 9 -3.13 13.55 7.49
CA VAL A 9 -4.50 13.98 7.16
C VAL A 9 -5.03 15.02 8.15
N THR A 10 -4.39 15.14 9.32
CA THR A 10 -4.77 16.09 10.36
C THR A 10 -3.67 17.08 10.65
N SER A 11 -4.03 18.30 10.99
CA SER A 11 -3.09 19.32 11.48
C SER A 11 -2.59 19.06 12.90
N GLU A 12 -3.28 18.21 13.66
CA GLU A 12 -2.89 17.83 15.01
C GLU A 12 -1.97 16.61 14.97
N PRO A 13 -0.96 16.54 15.86
CA PRO A 13 -0.08 15.38 15.93
C PRO A 13 -0.86 14.14 16.39
N VAL A 14 -0.86 13.11 15.55
CA VAL A 14 -1.52 11.82 15.85
C VAL A 14 -0.56 10.90 16.58
N THR A 15 -0.93 10.52 17.78
CA THR A 15 -0.18 9.62 18.66
C THR A 15 -0.92 8.30 18.86
N PHE A 16 -0.27 7.30 19.46
CA PHE A 16 -0.95 6.05 19.83
C PHE A 16 -2.06 6.24 20.85
N VAL A 17 -1.98 7.31 21.66
CA VAL A 17 -2.95 7.60 22.73
C VAL A 17 -4.20 8.27 22.17
N ASN A 18 -4.06 9.25 21.26
CA ASN A 18 -5.19 10.05 20.78
C ASN A 18 -5.79 9.54 19.46
N ALA A 19 -5.15 8.60 18.77
CA ALA A 19 -5.59 8.12 17.46
C ALA A 19 -7.05 7.60 17.45
N MET A 20 -7.47 6.88 18.50
CA MET A 20 -8.83 6.37 18.61
C MET A 20 -9.84 7.49 18.86
N GLN A 21 -9.48 8.49 19.66
CA GLN A 21 -10.33 9.67 19.89
C GLN A 21 -10.50 10.49 18.60
N ILE A 22 -9.42 10.67 17.84
CA ILE A 22 -9.46 11.35 16.53
C ILE A 22 -10.37 10.59 15.56
N ALA A 23 -10.26 9.25 15.50
CA ALA A 23 -11.15 8.44 14.70
C ALA A 23 -12.62 8.68 15.05
N GLN A 24 -12.97 8.58 16.34
CA GLN A 24 -14.34 8.80 16.83
C GLN A 24 -14.87 10.21 16.53
N SER A 25 -14.06 11.26 16.76
CA SER A 25 -14.47 12.65 16.50
C SER A 25 -14.74 12.92 15.01
N ARG A 26 -14.18 12.09 14.12
CA ARG A 26 -14.36 12.16 12.67
C ARG A 26 -15.39 11.16 12.12
N GLY A 27 -16.14 10.51 13.02
CA GLY A 27 -17.18 9.55 12.64
C GLY A 27 -16.62 8.24 12.07
N VAL A 28 -15.34 7.94 12.32
CA VAL A 28 -14.73 6.66 11.91
C VAL A 28 -14.94 5.65 13.02
N GLU A 29 -15.70 4.60 12.71
CA GLU A 29 -15.87 3.45 13.60
C GLU A 29 -14.67 2.50 13.43
N VAL A 30 -14.09 2.08 14.55
CA VAL A 30 -12.93 1.19 14.57
C VAL A 30 -13.28 -0.10 15.28
N GLU A 31 -13.31 -1.19 14.55
CA GLU A 31 -13.45 -2.53 15.09
C GLU A 31 -12.11 -3.25 15.11
N VAL A 32 -11.78 -3.90 16.23
CA VAL A 32 -10.57 -4.72 16.38
C VAL A 32 -10.96 -6.14 16.71
N SER A 33 -10.59 -7.07 15.86
CA SER A 33 -10.75 -8.51 16.10
C SER A 33 -9.38 -9.19 16.16
N THR A 34 -9.26 -10.18 17.04
CA THR A 34 -8.05 -10.99 17.21
C THR A 34 -8.39 -12.46 16.99
N ASN A 35 -7.52 -13.17 16.27
CA ASN A 35 -7.60 -14.61 16.09
C ASN A 35 -6.27 -15.24 16.51
N ALA A 36 -6.32 -16.30 17.31
CA ALA A 36 -5.14 -17.03 17.75
C ALA A 36 -4.51 -17.88 16.62
N GLU A 37 -5.27 -18.18 15.56
CA GLU A 37 -4.79 -18.98 14.44
C GLU A 37 -4.31 -18.09 13.30
N SER A 38 -3.02 -18.13 13.01
CA SER A 38 -2.42 -17.53 11.83
C SER A 38 -2.07 -18.62 10.80
N LYS A 39 -2.85 -18.73 9.73
CA LYS A 39 -2.70 -19.76 8.70
C LYS A 39 -1.39 -19.60 7.94
N GLY A 40 -0.35 -20.34 8.35
CA GLY A 40 0.93 -20.41 7.64
C GLY A 40 1.87 -19.22 7.86
N HIS A 41 1.54 -18.28 8.77
CA HIS A 41 2.36 -17.14 9.11
C HIS A 41 2.61 -17.09 10.61
N ARG A 42 3.75 -16.54 11.02
CA ARG A 42 4.08 -16.36 12.45
C ARG A 42 3.14 -15.37 13.13
N SER A 43 2.79 -14.31 12.43
CA SER A 43 1.83 -13.29 12.84
C SER A 43 1.35 -12.54 11.60
N SER A 44 0.11 -12.07 11.60
CA SER A 44 -0.42 -11.24 10.53
C SER A 44 -1.32 -10.14 11.07
N LEU A 45 -1.34 -9.01 10.38
CA LEU A 45 -2.21 -7.89 10.64
C LEU A 45 -2.95 -7.52 9.35
N GLN A 46 -4.27 -7.50 9.39
CA GLN A 46 -5.08 -6.96 8.32
C GLN A 46 -5.69 -5.62 8.75
N VAL A 47 -5.58 -4.64 7.88
CA VAL A 47 -6.30 -3.38 7.97
C VAL A 47 -7.31 -3.35 6.83
N LYS A 48 -8.58 -3.08 7.16
CA LYS A 48 -9.66 -2.92 6.20
C LYS A 48 -10.32 -1.57 6.46
N VAL A 49 -10.47 -0.78 5.41
CA VAL A 49 -11.15 0.50 5.42
C VAL A 49 -12.38 0.39 4.54
N ILE A 50 -13.51 0.88 5.03
CA ILE A 50 -14.77 0.95 4.29
C ILE A 50 -15.11 2.43 4.16
N GLY A 51 -15.17 2.93 2.93
CA GLY A 51 -15.57 4.29 2.63
C GLY A 51 -17.05 4.53 2.86
N ALA A 52 -17.47 5.79 2.92
CA ALA A 52 -18.87 6.18 3.03
C ALA A 52 -19.69 5.75 1.80
N ASP A 53 -19.07 5.56 0.66
CA ASP A 53 -19.61 5.03 -0.59
C ASP A 53 -19.76 3.50 -0.59
N GLY A 54 -19.28 2.82 0.48
CA GLY A 54 -19.23 1.37 0.60
C GLY A 54 -18.02 0.71 -0.07
N GLU A 55 -17.14 1.49 -0.72
CA GLU A 55 -15.89 0.97 -1.27
C GLU A 55 -14.98 0.43 -0.16
N THR A 56 -14.32 -0.66 -0.45
CA THR A 56 -13.48 -1.35 0.52
C THR A 56 -12.04 -1.44 0.03
N SER A 57 -11.13 -0.94 0.85
CA SER A 57 -9.69 -1.15 0.68
C SER A 57 -9.13 -1.98 1.83
N SER A 58 -8.22 -2.89 1.53
CA SER A 58 -7.60 -3.72 2.56
C SER A 58 -6.15 -4.04 2.25
N LEU A 59 -5.33 -4.07 3.30
CA LEU A 59 -3.93 -4.45 3.27
C LEU A 59 -3.67 -5.48 4.37
N THR A 60 -2.96 -6.55 4.04
CA THR A 60 -2.50 -7.53 5.03
C THR A 60 -0.99 -7.63 5.00
N GLY A 61 -0.38 -7.36 6.14
CA GLY A 61 1.03 -7.63 6.40
C GLY A 61 1.20 -8.87 7.27
N ALA A 62 2.33 -9.55 7.15
CA ALA A 62 2.67 -10.71 7.96
C ALA A 62 4.17 -10.81 8.24
N LEU A 63 4.50 -11.49 9.33
CA LEU A 63 5.85 -11.93 9.63
C LEU A 63 6.05 -13.32 9.02
N ILE A 64 6.99 -13.43 8.08
CA ILE A 64 7.25 -14.63 7.30
C ILE A 64 8.59 -15.24 7.71
N GLY A 65 8.62 -16.57 7.76
CA GLY A 65 9.83 -17.33 8.07
C GLY A 65 10.26 -17.24 9.53
N ILE A 66 11.39 -17.89 9.84
CA ILE A 66 11.97 -17.94 11.19
C ILE A 66 12.51 -16.56 11.57
N ASP A 67 13.01 -15.81 10.60
CA ASP A 67 13.60 -14.49 10.79
C ASP A 67 12.57 -13.40 11.06
N GLY A 68 11.27 -13.71 10.87
CA GLY A 68 10.20 -12.73 11.05
C GLY A 68 10.25 -11.60 10.00
N THR A 69 10.61 -11.92 8.75
CA THR A 69 10.63 -10.93 7.66
C THR A 69 9.25 -10.31 7.47
N GLU A 70 9.16 -8.99 7.53
CA GLU A 70 7.94 -8.24 7.31
C GLU A 70 7.60 -8.17 5.83
N LYS A 71 6.41 -8.63 5.47
CA LYS A 71 5.92 -8.61 4.09
C LYS A 71 4.47 -8.16 4.00
N PHE A 72 4.16 -7.46 2.92
CA PHE A 72 2.79 -7.40 2.42
C PHE A 72 2.45 -8.71 1.74
N ILE A 73 1.34 -9.34 2.13
CA ILE A 73 0.91 -10.64 1.63
C ILE A 73 -0.44 -10.59 0.91
N ARG A 74 -1.25 -9.56 1.15
CA ARG A 74 -2.51 -9.32 0.43
C ARG A 74 -2.82 -7.85 0.31
N ILE A 75 -3.36 -7.46 -0.86
CA ILE A 75 -3.97 -6.15 -1.11
C ILE A 75 -5.33 -6.39 -1.77
N ASN A 76 -6.38 -5.81 -1.19
CA ASN A 76 -7.76 -5.98 -1.64
C ASN A 76 -8.13 -7.47 -1.84
N GLY A 77 -7.72 -8.32 -0.88
CA GLY A 77 -7.94 -9.77 -0.91
C GLY A 77 -7.05 -10.56 -1.87
N ARG A 78 -6.19 -9.91 -2.66
CA ARG A 78 -5.29 -10.53 -3.65
C ARG A 78 -3.92 -10.79 -3.05
N GLY A 79 -3.33 -11.94 -3.36
CA GLY A 79 -1.99 -12.30 -2.90
C GLY A 79 -0.92 -11.42 -3.54
N VAL A 80 -0.01 -10.93 -2.71
CA VAL A 80 1.23 -10.26 -3.11
C VAL A 80 2.39 -10.84 -2.31
N ASP A 81 3.60 -10.68 -2.79
CA ASP A 81 4.81 -11.02 -2.05
C ASP A 81 5.79 -9.85 -2.19
N MET A 82 5.76 -8.94 -1.23
CA MET A 82 6.63 -7.76 -1.22
C MET A 82 7.12 -7.51 0.21
N ARG A 83 8.41 -7.25 0.38
CA ARG A 83 8.96 -6.81 1.67
C ARG A 83 8.39 -5.44 2.02
N ALA A 84 7.95 -5.29 3.27
CA ALA A 84 7.40 -4.05 3.81
C ALA A 84 8.53 -3.16 4.37
N THR A 85 9.53 -2.82 3.54
CA THR A 85 10.69 -1.99 3.89
C THR A 85 11.05 -1.07 2.74
N GLY A 86 11.76 0.02 3.03
CA GLY A 86 12.27 0.97 2.03
C GLY A 86 11.20 1.81 1.36
N ARG A 87 11.60 2.42 0.25
CA ARG A 87 10.73 3.29 -0.54
C ARG A 87 9.88 2.49 -1.49
N ASN A 88 8.57 2.62 -1.35
CA ASN A 88 7.59 1.90 -2.13
C ASN A 88 6.66 2.86 -2.86
N LEU A 89 6.36 2.52 -4.11
CA LEU A 89 5.33 3.16 -4.93
C LEU A 89 4.16 2.19 -5.05
N PHE A 90 2.96 2.68 -4.77
CA PHE A 90 1.72 1.93 -4.91
C PHE A 90 0.90 2.56 -6.03
N PHE A 91 0.85 1.92 -7.19
CA PHE A 91 0.03 2.35 -8.32
C PHE A 91 -1.29 1.60 -8.34
N ARG A 92 -2.38 2.34 -8.45
CA ARG A 92 -3.71 1.80 -8.77
C ARG A 92 -4.08 2.27 -10.18
N TYR A 93 -4.41 1.34 -11.06
CA TYR A 93 -4.69 1.64 -12.48
C TYR A 93 -5.60 0.59 -13.10
N ALA A 94 -6.27 0.95 -14.21
CA ALA A 94 -7.02 0.00 -15.01
C ALA A 94 -6.06 -1.01 -15.67
N ASP A 95 -6.26 -2.32 -15.43
CA ASP A 95 -5.35 -3.36 -15.91
C ASP A 95 -5.28 -3.35 -17.44
N ALA A 96 -4.09 -3.08 -17.95
CA ALA A 96 -3.82 -3.01 -19.38
C ALA A 96 -2.43 -3.54 -19.72
N PRO A 97 -2.28 -4.20 -20.89
CA PRO A 97 -0.97 -4.61 -21.37
C PRO A 97 0.01 -3.43 -21.49
N GLY A 98 1.26 -3.66 -21.06
CA GLY A 98 2.33 -2.67 -21.17
C GLY A 98 2.46 -1.70 -19.98
N ALA A 99 1.56 -1.72 -19.01
CA ALA A 99 1.62 -0.83 -17.85
C ALA A 99 2.97 -0.91 -17.10
N LEU A 100 3.43 -2.11 -16.77
CA LEU A 100 4.73 -2.31 -16.11
C LEU A 100 5.90 -1.79 -16.98
N GLY A 101 5.83 -1.98 -18.30
CA GLY A 101 6.83 -1.47 -19.24
C GLY A 101 6.88 0.06 -19.26
N THR A 102 5.72 0.72 -19.25
CA THR A 102 5.59 2.18 -19.19
C THR A 102 6.22 2.73 -17.90
N VAL A 103 5.88 2.15 -16.75
CA VAL A 103 6.44 2.55 -15.45
C VAL A 103 7.96 2.34 -15.43
N GLY A 104 8.42 1.16 -15.85
CA GLY A 104 9.86 0.83 -15.87
C GLY A 104 10.65 1.76 -16.78
N THR A 105 10.12 2.12 -17.95
CA THR A 105 10.77 3.05 -18.88
C THR A 105 10.90 4.44 -18.29
N LYS A 106 9.83 4.97 -17.65
CA LYS A 106 9.84 6.31 -17.07
C LYS A 106 10.75 6.41 -15.85
N LEU A 107 10.72 5.41 -14.96
CA LEU A 107 11.64 5.35 -13.82
C LEU A 107 13.09 5.23 -14.28
N GLY A 108 13.38 4.35 -15.25
CA GLY A 108 14.72 4.19 -15.80
C GLY A 108 15.24 5.47 -16.49
N ALA A 109 14.40 6.21 -17.22
CA ALA A 109 14.75 7.51 -17.81
C ALA A 109 15.09 8.57 -16.75
N ALA A 110 14.47 8.46 -15.57
CA ALA A 110 14.76 9.32 -14.41
C ALA A 110 15.98 8.83 -13.58
N GLY A 111 16.65 7.74 -13.99
CA GLY A 111 17.78 7.17 -13.27
C GLY A 111 17.40 6.42 -11.99
N ILE A 112 16.15 6.03 -11.84
CA ILE A 112 15.63 5.35 -10.65
C ILE A 112 15.61 3.84 -10.90
N ASN A 113 16.22 3.08 -10.00
CA ASN A 113 16.29 1.64 -10.10
C ASN A 113 15.15 0.96 -9.34
N ILE A 114 14.51 -0.02 -10.00
CA ILE A 114 13.49 -0.87 -9.38
C ILE A 114 14.18 -2.04 -8.67
N VAL A 115 14.06 -2.10 -7.36
CA VAL A 115 14.64 -3.14 -6.51
C VAL A 115 13.75 -4.39 -6.44
N ALA A 116 12.43 -4.17 -6.44
CA ALA A 116 11.44 -5.26 -6.44
C ALA A 116 10.13 -4.77 -7.04
N ALA A 117 9.34 -5.71 -7.59
CA ALA A 117 8.01 -5.44 -8.13
C ALA A 117 7.03 -6.55 -7.73
N ALA A 118 5.82 -6.18 -7.40
CA ALA A 118 4.69 -7.10 -7.22
C ALA A 118 3.45 -6.54 -7.92
N LEU A 119 2.76 -7.40 -8.65
CA LEU A 119 1.60 -7.04 -9.45
C LEU A 119 0.39 -7.89 -9.04
N THR A 120 -0.76 -7.26 -8.91
CA THR A 120 -2.03 -7.96 -8.73
C THR A 120 -2.90 -7.77 -9.96
N HIS A 121 -3.49 -8.86 -10.49
CA HIS A 121 -4.48 -8.77 -11.55
C HIS A 121 -5.89 -8.59 -11.00
N ALA A 122 -6.69 -7.78 -11.68
CA ALA A 122 -8.12 -7.70 -11.45
C ALA A 122 -8.82 -9.00 -11.88
N LYS A 123 -9.67 -9.58 -11.03
CA LYS A 123 -10.49 -10.73 -11.44
C LYS A 123 -11.75 -10.32 -12.21
N GLN A 124 -12.25 -9.13 -12.02
CA GLN A 124 -13.35 -8.48 -12.74
C GLN A 124 -13.28 -6.97 -12.49
N GLU A 125 -13.29 -6.15 -13.54
CA GLU A 125 -13.52 -4.68 -13.62
C GLU A 125 -12.87 -3.76 -12.55
N SER A 126 -11.97 -4.24 -11.74
CA SER A 126 -11.34 -3.44 -10.72
C SER A 126 -9.85 -3.25 -11.01
N ASP A 127 -9.36 -2.15 -10.58
CA ASP A 127 -8.01 -1.67 -10.76
C ASP A 127 -6.94 -2.69 -10.35
N ALA A 128 -5.97 -2.89 -11.19
CA ALA A 128 -4.74 -3.59 -10.83
C ALA A 128 -3.95 -2.74 -9.82
N VAL A 129 -3.21 -3.41 -8.97
CA VAL A 129 -2.25 -2.74 -8.08
C VAL A 129 -0.85 -3.21 -8.45
N LEU A 130 0.02 -2.26 -8.75
CA LEU A 130 1.46 -2.47 -8.93
C LEU A 130 2.18 -1.85 -7.73
N ILE A 131 2.97 -2.65 -7.05
CA ILE A 131 3.86 -2.19 -5.99
C ILE A 131 5.28 -2.27 -6.51
N LEU A 132 6.00 -1.18 -6.43
CA LEU A 132 7.42 -1.13 -6.74
C LEU A 132 8.20 -0.69 -5.50
N ARG A 133 9.29 -1.38 -5.20
CA ARG A 133 10.32 -0.86 -4.30
C ARG A 133 11.43 -0.28 -5.14
N VAL A 134 11.83 0.94 -4.81
CA VAL A 134 12.85 1.70 -5.53
C VAL A 134 14.04 2.03 -4.61
N ASP A 135 15.19 2.31 -5.20
CA ASP A 135 16.42 2.60 -4.47
C ASP A 135 16.52 4.06 -3.99
N THR A 136 15.75 4.96 -4.58
CA THR A 136 15.75 6.37 -4.25
C THR A 136 14.36 6.97 -4.32
N GLU A 137 14.18 8.15 -3.76
CA GLU A 137 12.92 8.90 -3.83
C GLU A 137 12.60 9.28 -5.28
N VAL A 138 11.33 9.08 -5.67
CA VAL A 138 10.85 9.40 -7.01
C VAL A 138 10.31 10.82 -7.01
N PRO A 139 10.81 11.72 -7.88
CA PRO A 139 10.28 13.07 -8.01
C PRO A 139 8.78 13.06 -8.36
N GLU A 140 8.02 13.97 -7.76
CA GLU A 140 6.57 14.09 -8.02
C GLU A 140 6.26 14.29 -9.52
N SER A 141 7.14 14.98 -10.26
CA SER A 141 7.00 15.15 -11.71
C SER A 141 7.02 13.83 -12.47
N VAL A 142 7.87 12.88 -12.05
CA VAL A 142 7.95 11.54 -12.65
C VAL A 142 6.72 10.72 -12.30
N ILE A 143 6.25 10.80 -11.05
CA ILE A 143 5.00 10.17 -10.60
C ILE A 143 3.82 10.71 -11.42
N ALA A 144 3.72 12.03 -11.58
CA ALA A 144 2.67 12.67 -12.36
C ALA A 144 2.68 12.22 -13.83
N GLU A 145 3.87 12.08 -14.44
CA GLU A 145 4.00 11.57 -15.80
C GLU A 145 3.56 10.12 -15.94
N ILE A 146 3.85 9.28 -14.94
CA ILE A 146 3.42 7.88 -14.92
C ILE A 146 1.90 7.82 -14.77
N ASN A 147 1.34 8.58 -13.82
CA ASN A 147 -0.09 8.66 -13.59
C ASN A 147 -0.85 9.10 -14.84
N ALA A 148 -0.36 10.13 -15.53
CA ALA A 148 -0.96 10.60 -16.78
C ALA A 148 -0.89 9.56 -17.90
N ALA A 149 0.19 8.79 -18.00
CA ALA A 149 0.37 7.78 -19.03
C ALA A 149 -0.50 6.53 -18.83
N LEU A 150 -0.83 6.18 -17.58
CA LEU A 150 -1.56 4.98 -17.22
C LEU A 150 -3.01 5.25 -16.79
N GLY A 151 -3.40 6.52 -16.60
CA GLY A 151 -4.63 6.84 -15.86
C GLY A 151 -4.59 6.30 -14.44
N ALA A 152 -3.40 6.32 -13.82
CA ALA A 152 -3.15 5.72 -12.51
C ALA A 152 -3.21 6.76 -11.39
N GLU A 153 -3.37 6.25 -10.17
CA GLU A 153 -3.08 6.97 -8.94
C GLU A 153 -1.89 6.30 -8.25
N CYS A 154 -0.91 7.09 -7.85
CA CYS A 154 0.28 6.59 -7.17
C CYS A 154 0.48 7.26 -5.83
N GLU A 155 0.75 6.44 -4.82
CA GLU A 155 1.21 6.86 -3.50
C GLU A 155 2.66 6.40 -3.31
N GLN A 156 3.52 7.31 -2.84
CA GLN A 156 4.90 7.01 -2.46
C GLN A 156 5.03 6.99 -0.94
N LEU A 157 5.56 5.90 -0.39
CA LEU A 157 5.77 5.72 1.04
C LEU A 157 7.20 5.23 1.32
N ASP A 158 7.87 5.87 2.29
CA ASP A 158 9.09 5.33 2.90
C ASP A 158 8.69 4.57 4.17
N LEU A 159 8.91 3.26 4.17
CA LEU A 159 8.52 2.37 5.27
C LEU A 159 9.61 2.20 6.34
N ASP A 160 10.79 2.74 6.10
CA ASP A 160 11.92 2.74 7.05
C ASP A 160 12.05 4.09 7.77
N ALA A 161 11.17 5.07 7.47
CA ALA A 161 11.17 6.42 8.05
C ALA A 161 10.44 6.52 9.40
#